data_ebbd3d20d151a97a8ff474a0ed67f7b8
#
_entry.id   ebbd3d20d151a97a8ff474a0ed67f7b8
#
_cell.length_a   1.000
_cell.length_b   1.000
_cell.length_c   1.000
_cell.angle_alpha   90.00
_cell.angle_beta   90.00
_cell.angle_gamma   90.00
#
_symmetry.space_group_name_H-M   'P 1'
#
loop_
_entity.id
_entity.type
_entity.pdbx_description
1 polymer ?
#
loop_
_entity_poly.entity_id
_entity_poly.type
_entity_poly.pdbx_seq_one_letter_code
_entity_poly.pdbx_strand_id
1 'polypeptide(L)'
;SVEDSPVGAKVVCKDKSGNTVSFEAEKVLVAIGRRANTAALDLAAGKIHNDKGRILVNDKMETSVPGVYAIGDCVFGHAQLAHTASAMGEVAAENICGHEAHYCEKTNPTCVYMEPEAASVGLTEEQCKAQGIAYKVGKFPMSANGKALILNGGEGLVKIIAGAEYGEILGMHIIGPRATDLIAEGALAIGGEMTLDELIDTIHSHPTVTETMREAALNAEKRAIHTKN
;
A
#
# COMPACT_ATOMS: atom_id res chain seq x y z
N SER A 1 12.33 21.28 -17.18
CA SER A 1 11.56 21.81 -18.33
C SER A 1 11.25 20.68 -19.31
N VAL A 2 10.24 20.90 -20.14
CA VAL A 2 9.98 20.12 -21.34
C VAL A 2 10.03 21.11 -22.50
N GLU A 3 10.78 20.78 -23.52
CA GLU A 3 11.05 21.65 -24.68
C GLU A 3 10.77 20.85 -25.96
N ASP A 4 10.44 21.53 -27.06
CA ASP A 4 10.32 20.87 -28.35
C ASP A 4 11.68 20.41 -28.87
N SER A 5 11.72 19.25 -29.52
CA SER A 5 12.92 18.72 -30.19
C SER A 5 12.58 18.15 -31.57
N PRO A 6 13.57 17.92 -32.43
CA PRO A 6 13.34 17.34 -33.76
C PRO A 6 12.69 15.94 -33.72
N VAL A 7 12.82 15.22 -32.62
CA VAL A 7 12.24 13.88 -32.42
C VAL A 7 10.95 13.89 -31.59
N GLY A 8 10.46 15.08 -31.19
CA GLY A 8 9.25 15.25 -30.39
C GLY A 8 9.47 16.17 -29.20
N ALA A 9 9.98 15.67 -28.07
CA ALA A 9 10.20 16.46 -26.87
C ALA A 9 11.55 16.15 -26.22
N LYS A 10 12.16 17.19 -25.63
CA LYS A 10 13.38 17.10 -24.79
C LYS A 10 13.01 17.44 -23.34
N VAL A 11 13.19 16.50 -22.47
CA VAL A 11 13.02 16.70 -21.00
C VAL A 11 14.37 17.06 -20.40
N VAL A 12 14.42 18.20 -19.71
CA VAL A 12 15.62 18.65 -18.99
C VAL A 12 15.31 18.60 -17.50
N CYS A 13 16.08 17.83 -16.75
CA CYS A 13 15.93 17.64 -15.30
C CYS A 13 17.27 17.68 -14.58
N LYS A 14 17.22 17.67 -13.26
CA LYS A 14 18.41 17.55 -12.39
C LYS A 14 18.43 16.16 -11.77
N ASP A 15 19.59 15.52 -11.77
CA ASP A 15 19.84 14.29 -11.05
C ASP A 15 19.94 14.54 -9.52
N LYS A 16 20.11 13.46 -8.74
CA LYS A 16 20.27 13.54 -7.27
C LYS A 16 21.51 14.34 -6.84
N SER A 17 22.51 14.47 -7.71
CA SER A 17 23.75 15.23 -7.49
C SER A 17 23.63 16.67 -7.92
N GLY A 18 22.49 17.11 -8.51
CA GLY A 18 22.24 18.45 -8.98
C GLY A 18 22.74 18.73 -10.41
N ASN A 19 23.29 17.72 -11.11
CA ASN A 19 23.72 17.88 -12.49
C ASN A 19 22.51 17.94 -13.42
N THR A 20 22.63 18.75 -14.48
CA THR A 20 21.61 18.80 -15.52
C THR A 20 21.74 17.59 -16.45
N VAL A 21 20.67 16.84 -16.59
CA VAL A 21 20.54 15.72 -17.52
C VAL A 21 19.36 15.95 -18.47
N SER A 22 19.46 15.48 -19.70
CA SER A 22 18.38 15.61 -20.67
C SER A 22 18.09 14.28 -21.37
N PHE A 23 16.82 14.09 -21.70
CA PHE A 23 16.31 12.93 -22.42
C PHE A 23 15.46 13.41 -23.60
N GLU A 24 15.57 12.76 -24.75
CA GLU A 24 14.72 13.01 -25.91
C GLU A 24 13.79 11.82 -26.14
N ALA A 25 12.53 12.10 -26.47
CA ALA A 25 11.53 11.10 -26.74
C ALA A 25 10.43 11.67 -27.67
N GLU A 26 9.74 10.81 -28.39
CA GLU A 26 8.59 11.21 -29.22
C GLU A 26 7.45 11.79 -28.38
N LYS A 27 7.25 11.26 -27.16
CA LYS A 27 6.18 11.67 -26.23
C LYS A 27 6.70 11.66 -24.82
N VAL A 28 6.13 12.53 -23.99
CA VAL A 28 6.43 12.62 -22.55
C VAL A 28 5.16 12.35 -21.76
N LEU A 29 5.21 11.33 -20.89
CA LEU A 29 4.15 11.06 -19.91
C LEU A 29 4.46 11.77 -18.61
N VAL A 30 3.56 12.65 -18.16
CA VAL A 30 3.64 13.31 -16.84
C VAL A 30 2.78 12.55 -15.85
N ALA A 31 3.43 11.81 -14.94
CA ALA A 31 2.79 10.97 -13.93
C ALA A 31 3.38 11.24 -12.52
N ILE A 32 3.54 12.54 -12.16
CA ILE A 32 4.26 13.01 -10.95
C ILE A 32 3.37 13.20 -9.72
N GLY A 33 2.14 12.70 -9.74
CA GLY A 33 1.20 12.77 -8.63
C GLY A 33 -0.06 13.56 -8.95
N ARG A 34 -0.93 13.68 -7.93
CA ARG A 34 -2.26 14.32 -8.00
C ARG A 34 -2.37 15.42 -6.96
N ARG A 35 -3.20 16.41 -7.25
CA ARG A 35 -3.55 17.50 -6.33
C ARG A 35 -5.03 17.41 -5.96
N ALA A 36 -5.38 17.80 -4.74
CA ALA A 36 -6.76 17.95 -4.35
C ALA A 36 -7.43 19.06 -5.21
N ASN A 37 -8.61 18.75 -5.74
CA ASN A 37 -9.40 19.70 -6.55
C ASN A 37 -10.43 20.42 -5.67
N THR A 38 -9.96 21.25 -4.75
CA THR A 38 -10.77 21.94 -3.73
C THR A 38 -10.81 23.45 -3.92
N ALA A 39 -10.16 23.99 -4.94
CA ALA A 39 -10.03 25.44 -5.14
C ALA A 39 -11.38 26.17 -5.24
N ALA A 40 -12.43 25.52 -5.73
CA ALA A 40 -13.77 26.10 -5.87
C ALA A 40 -14.61 26.02 -4.57
N LEU A 41 -14.13 25.37 -3.51
CA LEU A 41 -14.91 25.13 -2.29
C LEU A 41 -14.81 26.27 -1.26
N ASP A 42 -13.93 27.25 -1.47
CA ASP A 42 -13.65 28.33 -0.50
C ASP A 42 -13.52 27.82 0.95
N LEU A 43 -12.56 26.92 1.14
CA LEU A 43 -12.33 26.29 2.45
C LEU A 43 -12.08 27.28 3.58
N ALA A 44 -11.53 28.46 3.24
CA ALA A 44 -11.26 29.52 4.22
C ALA A 44 -12.55 30.14 4.73
N ALA A 45 -13.51 30.48 3.85
CA ALA A 45 -14.82 30.98 4.23
C ALA A 45 -15.62 29.95 5.04
N GLY A 46 -15.48 28.66 4.69
CA GLY A 46 -16.05 27.52 5.42
C GLY A 46 -15.33 27.18 6.73
N LYS A 47 -14.23 27.88 7.08
CA LYS A 47 -13.38 27.59 8.26
C LYS A 47 -12.87 26.13 8.32
N ILE A 48 -12.74 25.49 7.17
CA ILE A 48 -12.28 24.11 7.04
C ILE A 48 -10.75 24.09 7.00
N HIS A 49 -10.13 23.42 7.97
CA HIS A 49 -8.68 23.29 8.03
C HIS A 49 -8.16 22.44 6.87
N ASN A 50 -7.08 22.89 6.25
CA ASN A 50 -6.47 22.19 5.13
C ASN A 50 -4.96 22.45 5.07
N ASP A 51 -4.22 21.53 4.43
CA ASP A 51 -2.84 21.73 4.00
C ASP A 51 -2.78 21.76 2.48
N LYS A 52 -2.45 22.93 1.90
CA LYS A 52 -2.35 23.13 0.43
C LYS A 52 -3.58 22.64 -0.34
N GLY A 53 -4.76 22.87 0.21
CA GLY A 53 -6.04 22.46 -0.36
C GLY A 53 -6.47 21.03 -0.02
N ARG A 54 -5.65 20.23 0.66
CA ARG A 54 -6.05 18.92 1.19
C ARG A 54 -6.73 19.11 2.54
N ILE A 55 -7.95 18.61 2.68
CA ILE A 55 -8.79 18.82 3.87
C ILE A 55 -8.30 17.92 5.00
N LEU A 56 -8.10 18.49 6.19
CA LEU A 56 -7.79 17.72 7.39
C LEU A 56 -9.08 17.17 8.02
N VAL A 57 -9.03 15.88 8.34
CA VAL A 57 -10.11 15.16 9.03
C VAL A 57 -9.57 14.40 10.22
N ASN A 58 -10.46 14.02 11.14
CA ASN A 58 -10.16 13.04 12.18
C ASN A 58 -10.40 11.60 11.65
N ASP A 59 -10.24 10.60 12.49
CA ASP A 59 -10.45 9.19 12.16
C ASP A 59 -11.92 8.81 11.87
N LYS A 60 -12.87 9.69 12.19
CA LYS A 60 -14.30 9.60 11.83
C LYS A 60 -14.63 10.28 10.49
N MET A 61 -13.63 10.77 9.77
CA MET A 61 -13.74 11.55 8.53
C MET A 61 -14.41 12.92 8.71
N GLU A 62 -14.58 13.41 9.95
CA GLU A 62 -15.12 14.72 10.23
C GLU A 62 -14.02 15.79 10.12
N THR A 63 -14.35 16.93 9.53
CA THR A 63 -13.44 18.07 9.37
C THR A 63 -13.34 18.89 10.68
N SER A 64 -12.62 20.01 10.64
CA SER A 64 -12.58 20.98 11.75
C SER A 64 -13.94 21.64 12.03
N VAL A 65 -14.93 21.46 11.17
CA VAL A 65 -16.28 22.02 11.31
C VAL A 65 -17.24 20.89 11.63
N PRO A 66 -17.89 20.90 12.81
CA PRO A 66 -18.81 19.84 13.21
C PRO A 66 -19.93 19.62 12.20
N GLY A 67 -20.20 18.34 11.89
CA GLY A 67 -21.20 17.93 10.91
C GLY A 67 -20.76 18.06 9.45
N VAL A 68 -19.51 18.45 9.19
CA VAL A 68 -18.93 18.52 7.85
C VAL A 68 -17.86 17.47 7.71
N TYR A 69 -18.02 16.58 6.74
CA TYR A 69 -17.14 15.45 6.47
C TYR A 69 -16.41 15.61 5.15
N ALA A 70 -15.22 15.03 5.03
CA ALA A 70 -14.48 14.97 3.77
C ALA A 70 -13.89 13.56 3.58
N ILE A 71 -13.95 13.05 2.34
CA ILE A 71 -13.51 11.71 1.97
C ILE A 71 -12.73 11.73 0.66
N GLY A 72 -11.94 10.68 0.42
CA GLY A 72 -11.26 10.43 -0.84
C GLY A 72 -10.06 11.33 -1.10
N ASP A 73 -9.76 11.56 -2.38
CA ASP A 73 -8.52 12.18 -2.86
C ASP A 73 -8.28 13.62 -2.36
N CYS A 74 -9.29 14.29 -1.85
CA CYS A 74 -9.18 15.64 -1.29
C CYS A 74 -8.71 15.64 0.17
N VAL A 75 -8.68 14.50 0.85
CA VAL A 75 -8.28 14.39 2.26
C VAL A 75 -6.75 14.37 2.40
N PHE A 76 -6.26 15.01 3.45
CA PHE A 76 -4.83 15.06 3.76
C PHE A 76 -4.35 13.77 4.43
N GLY A 77 -3.15 13.32 4.05
CA GLY A 77 -2.42 12.26 4.77
C GLY A 77 -2.80 10.81 4.40
N HIS A 78 -3.76 10.63 3.50
CA HIS A 78 -4.21 9.29 3.08
C HIS A 78 -3.86 8.98 1.61
N ALA A 79 -3.85 7.70 1.26
CA ALA A 79 -3.63 7.25 -0.10
C ALA A 79 -4.78 7.67 -1.02
N GLN A 80 -4.44 8.18 -2.21
CA GLN A 80 -5.43 8.61 -3.22
C GLN A 80 -5.86 7.41 -4.08
N LEU A 81 -6.61 6.48 -3.45
CA LEU A 81 -7.08 5.22 -4.03
C LEU A 81 -8.59 5.08 -3.89
N ALA A 82 -9.22 4.43 -4.87
CA ALA A 82 -10.67 4.29 -4.90
C ALA A 82 -11.22 3.53 -3.68
N HIS A 83 -10.59 2.42 -3.30
CA HIS A 83 -11.00 1.65 -2.12
C HIS A 83 -10.78 2.40 -0.80
N THR A 84 -9.74 3.24 -0.71
CA THR A 84 -9.54 4.16 0.41
C THR A 84 -10.71 5.13 0.52
N ALA A 85 -11.11 5.76 -0.60
CA ALA A 85 -12.25 6.68 -0.65
C ALA A 85 -13.57 5.99 -0.29
N SER A 86 -13.78 4.74 -0.71
CA SER A 86 -14.96 3.95 -0.37
C SER A 86 -15.04 3.67 1.14
N ALA A 87 -13.94 3.20 1.74
CA ALA A 87 -13.88 2.95 3.18
C ALA A 87 -14.10 4.24 4.00
N MET A 88 -13.50 5.36 3.58
CA MET A 88 -13.77 6.67 4.20
C MET A 88 -15.25 7.06 4.09
N GLY A 89 -15.89 6.76 2.96
CA GLY A 89 -17.31 7.05 2.74
C GLY A 89 -18.22 6.26 3.67
N GLU A 90 -17.93 4.98 3.87
CA GLU A 90 -18.65 4.12 4.83
C GLU A 90 -18.51 4.67 6.24
N VAL A 91 -17.28 4.98 6.69
CA VAL A 91 -17.02 5.55 8.02
C VAL A 91 -17.74 6.87 8.21
N ALA A 92 -17.71 7.77 7.23
CA ALA A 92 -18.44 9.05 7.30
C ALA A 92 -19.95 8.84 7.41
N ALA A 93 -20.52 7.93 6.59
CA ALA A 93 -21.96 7.64 6.60
C ALA A 93 -22.42 7.05 7.94
N GLU A 94 -21.69 6.11 8.50
CA GLU A 94 -21.99 5.55 9.82
C GLU A 94 -22.00 6.61 10.90
N ASN A 95 -20.99 7.49 10.95
CA ASN A 95 -20.95 8.58 11.93
C ASN A 95 -22.07 9.61 11.72
N ILE A 96 -22.44 9.93 10.50
CA ILE A 96 -23.60 10.80 10.19
C ILE A 96 -24.90 10.17 10.68
N CYS A 97 -25.02 8.86 10.61
CA CYS A 97 -26.19 8.14 11.11
C CYS A 97 -26.18 7.91 12.64
N GLY A 98 -25.15 8.36 13.34
CA GLY A 98 -25.01 8.23 14.79
C GLY A 98 -24.41 6.90 15.25
N HIS A 99 -23.85 6.11 14.35
CA HIS A 99 -23.07 4.92 14.67
C HIS A 99 -21.59 5.33 14.82
N GLU A 100 -20.89 4.71 15.76
CA GLU A 100 -19.48 5.00 15.96
C GLU A 100 -18.63 4.14 15.03
N ALA A 101 -17.93 4.78 14.08
CA ALA A 101 -17.04 4.13 13.13
C ALA A 101 -15.72 4.91 12.99
N HIS A 102 -14.61 4.18 12.79
CA HIS A 102 -13.27 4.75 12.67
C HIS A 102 -12.56 4.20 11.44
N TYR A 103 -11.87 5.08 10.72
CA TYR A 103 -11.05 4.67 9.58
C TYR A 103 -9.72 4.06 10.05
N CYS A 104 -9.38 2.90 9.52
CA CYS A 104 -8.15 2.18 9.85
C CYS A 104 -7.20 2.12 8.65
N GLU A 105 -6.14 2.92 8.69
CA GLU A 105 -5.10 2.94 7.63
C GLU A 105 -4.27 1.64 7.59
N LYS A 106 -4.13 0.91 8.71
CA LYS A 106 -3.28 -0.28 8.81
C LYS A 106 -3.65 -1.38 7.81
N THR A 107 -4.94 -1.48 7.46
CA THR A 107 -5.48 -2.51 6.57
C THR A 107 -5.68 -2.02 5.14
N ASN A 108 -5.23 -0.80 4.82
CA ASN A 108 -5.40 -0.20 3.50
C ASN A 108 -4.30 -0.68 2.54
N PRO A 109 -4.59 -1.56 1.55
CA PRO A 109 -3.58 -2.06 0.65
C PRO A 109 -3.24 -1.06 -0.45
N THR A 110 -2.00 -1.08 -0.89
CA THR A 110 -1.53 -0.38 -2.09
C THR A 110 -1.22 -1.40 -3.16
N CYS A 111 -1.79 -1.22 -4.36
CA CYS A 111 -1.65 -2.12 -5.49
C CYS A 111 -1.08 -1.40 -6.71
N VAL A 112 -0.15 -2.05 -7.40
CA VAL A 112 0.43 -1.59 -8.67
C VAL A 112 0.18 -2.67 -9.72
N TYR A 113 -0.63 -2.33 -10.71
CA TYR A 113 -1.10 -3.22 -11.77
C TYR A 113 -0.11 -3.20 -12.95
N MET A 114 1.03 -3.83 -12.74
CA MET A 114 2.08 -4.02 -13.75
C MET A 114 2.36 -5.52 -13.93
N GLU A 115 3.34 -5.89 -14.73
CA GLU A 115 3.80 -7.28 -14.89
C GLU A 115 5.29 -7.37 -14.50
N PRO A 116 5.64 -8.11 -13.44
CA PRO A 116 4.74 -8.72 -12.45
C PRO A 116 4.02 -7.68 -11.56
N GLU A 117 2.84 -8.01 -11.04
CA GLU A 117 2.09 -7.14 -10.12
C GLU A 117 2.87 -6.88 -8.83
N ALA A 118 2.59 -5.74 -8.18
CA ALA A 118 3.11 -5.46 -6.84
C ALA A 118 1.99 -5.00 -5.90
N ALA A 119 2.01 -5.47 -4.67
CA ALA A 119 1.05 -5.05 -3.65
C ALA A 119 1.69 -5.04 -2.27
N SER A 120 1.19 -4.16 -1.40
CA SER A 120 1.66 -4.04 -0.02
C SER A 120 0.55 -3.59 0.92
N VAL A 121 0.62 -4.03 2.16
CA VAL A 121 -0.24 -3.58 3.26
C VAL A 121 0.55 -3.57 4.57
N GLY A 122 0.20 -2.66 5.48
CA GLY A 122 0.86 -2.52 6.77
C GLY A 122 2.24 -1.86 6.69
N LEU A 123 3.10 -2.15 7.67
CA LEU A 123 4.38 -1.48 7.87
C LEU A 123 5.49 -2.05 6.98
N THR A 124 6.41 -1.18 6.54
CA THR A 124 7.70 -1.57 5.94
C THR A 124 8.75 -1.74 7.05
N GLU A 125 9.89 -2.39 6.71
CA GLU A 125 11.03 -2.50 7.62
C GLU A 125 11.57 -1.12 8.04
N GLU A 126 11.58 -0.15 7.11
CA GLU A 126 12.00 1.22 7.37
C GLU A 126 11.08 1.91 8.37
N GLN A 127 9.77 1.70 8.25
CA GLN A 127 8.77 2.23 9.19
C GLN A 127 8.89 1.58 10.56
N CYS A 128 9.09 0.26 10.64
CA CYS A 128 9.34 -0.42 11.91
C CYS A 128 10.59 0.13 12.60
N LYS A 129 11.69 0.29 11.86
CA LYS A 129 12.93 0.90 12.39
C LYS A 129 12.71 2.33 12.90
N ALA A 130 12.02 3.15 12.12
CA ALA A 130 11.74 4.54 12.48
C ALA A 130 10.86 4.67 13.73
N GLN A 131 9.97 3.70 13.96
CA GLN A 131 9.08 3.63 15.12
C GLN A 131 9.69 2.87 16.31
N GLY A 132 10.88 2.31 16.18
CA GLY A 132 11.53 1.52 17.24
C GLY A 132 10.85 0.18 17.52
N ILE A 133 10.07 -0.35 16.57
CA ILE A 133 9.38 -1.64 16.69
C ILE A 133 10.39 -2.76 16.42
N ALA A 134 10.54 -3.69 17.35
CA ALA A 134 11.31 -4.91 17.16
C ALA A 134 10.52 -5.88 16.27
N TYR A 135 11.14 -6.34 15.19
CA TYR A 135 10.46 -7.18 14.19
C TYR A 135 11.35 -8.31 13.67
N LYS A 136 10.71 -9.31 13.09
CA LYS A 136 11.32 -10.36 12.28
C LYS A 136 10.75 -10.33 10.87
N VAL A 137 11.52 -10.87 9.92
CA VAL A 137 11.16 -10.85 8.49
C VAL A 137 11.23 -12.26 7.93
N GLY A 138 10.18 -12.65 7.23
CA GLY A 138 10.16 -13.85 6.41
C GLY A 138 10.05 -13.50 4.93
N LYS A 139 10.73 -14.28 4.09
CA LYS A 139 10.73 -14.09 2.64
C LYS A 139 10.57 -15.42 1.93
N PHE A 140 9.82 -15.41 0.83
CA PHE A 140 9.69 -16.57 -0.02
C PHE A 140 9.74 -16.18 -1.50
N PRO A 141 10.70 -16.69 -2.29
CA PRO A 141 10.79 -16.38 -3.72
C PRO A 141 9.69 -17.10 -4.49
N MET A 142 9.05 -16.46 -5.44
CA MET A 142 8.03 -17.04 -6.31
C MET A 142 8.60 -18.22 -7.15
N SER A 143 9.90 -18.22 -7.43
CA SER A 143 10.59 -19.32 -8.15
C SER A 143 10.56 -20.67 -7.42
N ALA A 144 10.25 -20.70 -6.13
CA ALA A 144 10.10 -21.93 -5.36
C ALA A 144 8.63 -22.41 -5.29
N ASN A 145 7.68 -21.71 -5.96
CA ASN A 145 6.26 -22.06 -5.99
C ASN A 145 5.85 -22.55 -7.37
N GLY A 146 5.33 -23.80 -7.45
CA GLY A 146 4.97 -24.44 -8.73
C GLY A 146 3.90 -23.67 -9.52
N LYS A 147 2.92 -23.04 -8.84
CA LYS A 147 1.88 -22.25 -9.52
C LYS A 147 2.42 -20.93 -10.07
N ALA A 148 3.31 -20.27 -9.35
CA ALA A 148 3.98 -19.06 -9.83
C ALA A 148 4.85 -19.35 -11.06
N LEU A 149 5.59 -20.48 -11.06
CA LEU A 149 6.36 -20.92 -12.23
C LEU A 149 5.48 -21.07 -13.48
N ILE A 150 4.27 -21.63 -13.33
CA ILE A 150 3.31 -21.78 -14.44
C ILE A 150 2.80 -20.42 -14.94
N LEU A 151 2.58 -19.46 -14.05
CA LEU A 151 1.94 -18.19 -14.38
C LEU A 151 2.91 -17.18 -15.02
N ASN A 152 4.10 -17.01 -14.46
CA ASN A 152 5.06 -15.99 -14.91
C ASN A 152 6.54 -16.42 -14.83
N GLY A 153 6.82 -17.73 -14.82
CA GLY A 153 8.18 -18.23 -14.69
C GLY A 153 8.78 -18.13 -13.28
N GLY A 154 7.96 -17.82 -12.27
CA GLY A 154 8.39 -17.70 -10.87
C GLY A 154 9.10 -16.39 -10.55
N GLU A 155 8.86 -15.35 -11.32
CA GLU A 155 9.37 -14.00 -11.00
C GLU A 155 8.61 -13.39 -9.83
N GLY A 156 9.34 -12.98 -8.80
CA GLY A 156 8.74 -12.27 -7.66
C GLY A 156 9.14 -12.81 -6.30
N LEU A 157 8.51 -12.24 -5.27
CA LEU A 157 8.81 -12.44 -3.85
C LEU A 157 7.61 -12.11 -2.99
N VAL A 158 7.39 -12.89 -1.95
CA VAL A 158 6.57 -12.50 -0.79
C VAL A 158 7.49 -12.15 0.37
N LYS A 159 7.21 -11.04 1.05
CA LYS A 159 7.86 -10.64 2.29
C LYS A 159 6.81 -10.36 3.36
N ILE A 160 6.96 -10.96 4.54
CA ILE A 160 6.16 -10.72 5.73
C ILE A 160 7.03 -10.06 6.78
N ILE A 161 6.48 -9.07 7.48
CA ILE A 161 7.06 -8.43 8.64
C ILE A 161 6.14 -8.73 9.82
N ALA A 162 6.71 -9.27 10.89
CA ALA A 162 5.97 -9.60 12.10
C ALA A 162 6.68 -9.09 13.35
N GLY A 163 5.94 -8.82 14.41
CA GLY A 163 6.49 -8.44 15.70
C GLY A 163 7.45 -9.49 16.26
N ALA A 164 8.54 -9.05 16.90
CA ALA A 164 9.56 -9.97 17.37
C ALA A 164 9.09 -10.78 18.59
N GLU A 165 8.21 -10.21 19.42
CA GLU A 165 7.76 -10.79 20.68
C GLU A 165 6.55 -11.71 20.49
N TYR A 166 5.47 -11.21 19.90
CA TYR A 166 4.21 -11.95 19.80
C TYR A 166 3.97 -12.55 18.41
N GLY A 167 4.77 -12.16 17.39
CA GLY A 167 4.63 -12.68 16.04
C GLY A 167 3.45 -12.11 15.27
N GLU A 168 2.79 -11.05 15.76
CA GLU A 168 1.69 -10.37 15.07
C GLU A 168 2.15 -9.84 13.73
N ILE A 169 1.30 -9.97 12.71
CA ILE A 169 1.63 -9.53 11.34
C ILE A 169 1.53 -8.02 11.26
N LEU A 170 2.68 -7.37 11.03
CA LEU A 170 2.81 -5.92 10.92
C LEU A 170 2.74 -5.42 9.49
N GLY A 171 3.15 -6.24 8.54
CA GLY A 171 3.15 -5.88 7.13
C GLY A 171 3.35 -7.06 6.20
N MET A 172 2.78 -6.95 4.99
CA MET A 172 2.97 -7.91 3.90
C MET A 172 3.22 -7.18 2.59
N HIS A 173 4.20 -7.66 1.82
CA HIS A 173 4.64 -7.07 0.57
C HIS A 173 4.85 -8.17 -0.46
N ILE A 174 4.22 -8.06 -1.61
CA ILE A 174 4.22 -9.09 -2.65
C ILE A 174 4.60 -8.45 -3.98
N ILE A 175 5.53 -9.07 -4.68
CA ILE A 175 5.77 -8.83 -6.11
C ILE A 175 5.62 -10.19 -6.78
N GLY A 176 4.77 -10.29 -7.80
CA GLY A 176 4.55 -11.56 -8.49
C GLY A 176 3.13 -11.70 -9.02
N PRO A 177 2.79 -12.88 -9.57
CA PRO A 177 1.49 -13.11 -10.17
C PRO A 177 0.39 -13.01 -9.12
N ARG A 178 -0.67 -12.26 -9.44
CA ARG A 178 -1.85 -12.03 -8.58
C ARG A 178 -1.54 -11.34 -7.24
N ALA A 179 -0.45 -10.59 -7.15
CA ALA A 179 -0.11 -9.89 -5.92
C ALA A 179 -1.24 -8.98 -5.43
N THR A 180 -1.96 -8.34 -6.35
CA THR A 180 -3.07 -7.42 -6.06
C THR A 180 -4.31 -8.11 -5.50
N ASP A 181 -4.53 -9.38 -5.84
CA ASP A 181 -5.59 -10.21 -5.23
C ASP A 181 -5.14 -10.79 -3.88
N LEU A 182 -3.90 -11.30 -3.82
CA LEU A 182 -3.35 -11.99 -2.66
C LEU A 182 -3.19 -11.08 -1.44
N ILE A 183 -2.92 -9.81 -1.65
CA ILE A 183 -2.67 -8.86 -0.55
C ILE A 183 -3.86 -8.70 0.40
N ALA A 184 -5.07 -9.06 -0.04
CA ALA A 184 -6.27 -9.05 0.79
C ALA A 184 -6.16 -9.98 2.00
N GLU A 185 -5.45 -11.12 1.87
CA GLU A 185 -5.18 -12.02 3.01
C GLU A 185 -4.27 -11.33 4.04
N GLY A 186 -3.25 -10.60 3.59
CA GLY A 186 -2.42 -9.79 4.48
C GLY A 186 -3.19 -8.68 5.18
N ALA A 187 -4.09 -8.00 4.46
CA ALA A 187 -4.94 -6.98 5.06
C ALA A 187 -5.89 -7.56 6.12
N LEU A 188 -6.48 -8.73 5.84
CA LEU A 188 -7.34 -9.45 6.78
C LEU A 188 -6.55 -9.88 8.02
N ALA A 189 -5.35 -10.43 7.83
CA ALA A 189 -4.49 -10.87 8.93
C ALA A 189 -4.10 -9.70 9.86
N ILE A 190 -3.71 -8.54 9.29
CA ILE A 190 -3.40 -7.34 10.08
C ILE A 190 -4.65 -6.80 10.78
N GLY A 191 -5.80 -6.76 10.09
CA GLY A 191 -7.06 -6.29 10.65
C GLY A 191 -7.60 -7.17 11.79
N GLY A 192 -7.38 -8.48 11.69
CA GLY A 192 -7.72 -9.47 12.72
C GLY A 192 -6.66 -9.63 13.81
N GLU A 193 -5.58 -8.84 13.78
CA GLU A 193 -4.45 -8.94 14.72
C GLU A 193 -3.85 -10.36 14.78
N MET A 194 -3.86 -11.05 13.61
CA MET A 194 -3.34 -12.41 13.50
C MET A 194 -1.83 -12.45 13.61
N THR A 195 -1.30 -13.55 14.15
CA THR A 195 0.12 -13.82 14.25
C THR A 195 0.61 -14.70 13.09
N LEU A 196 1.90 -14.96 13.04
CA LEU A 196 2.48 -15.91 12.10
C LEU A 196 1.92 -17.31 12.27
N ASP A 197 1.56 -17.71 13.50
CA ASP A 197 1.07 -19.06 13.79
C ASP A 197 -0.29 -19.30 13.14
N GLU A 198 -1.26 -18.35 13.21
CA GLU A 198 -2.55 -18.52 12.52
C GLU A 198 -2.38 -18.61 11.01
N LEU A 199 -1.45 -17.84 10.43
CA LEU A 199 -1.18 -17.92 8.99
C LEU A 199 -0.52 -19.25 8.61
N ILE A 200 0.38 -19.78 9.45
CA ILE A 200 1.06 -21.06 9.26
C ILE A 200 0.06 -22.22 9.40
N ASP A 201 -0.84 -22.15 10.36
CA ASP A 201 -1.82 -23.20 10.64
C ASP A 201 -2.99 -23.20 9.63
N THR A 202 -3.20 -22.09 8.93
CA THR A 202 -4.19 -22.00 7.84
C THR A 202 -3.79 -22.94 6.70
N ILE A 203 -4.71 -23.81 6.28
CA ILE A 203 -4.51 -24.71 5.15
C ILE A 203 -4.68 -23.95 3.84
N HIS A 204 -3.60 -23.76 3.12
CA HIS A 204 -3.60 -23.19 1.77
C HIS A 204 -3.77 -24.29 0.73
N SER A 205 -4.63 -24.07 -0.26
CA SER A 205 -4.89 -25.06 -1.30
C SER A 205 -3.70 -25.22 -2.25
N HIS A 206 -3.48 -26.44 -2.71
CA HIS A 206 -2.40 -26.79 -3.66
C HIS A 206 -2.97 -27.23 -5.02
N PRO A 207 -2.42 -26.76 -6.18
CA PRO A 207 -1.34 -25.78 -6.31
C PRO A 207 -1.89 -24.35 -6.45
N THR A 208 -1.45 -23.44 -5.58
CA THR A 208 -1.84 -22.01 -5.64
C THR A 208 -0.64 -21.10 -5.35
N VAL A 209 -0.78 -19.81 -5.69
CA VAL A 209 0.21 -18.81 -5.31
C VAL A 209 0.08 -18.43 -3.82
N THR A 210 -1.08 -18.63 -3.19
CA THR A 210 -1.30 -18.33 -1.76
C THR A 210 -0.36 -19.09 -0.82
N GLU A 211 0.10 -20.31 -1.23
CA GLU A 211 1.08 -21.08 -0.47
C GLU A 211 2.38 -20.31 -0.18
N THR A 212 2.70 -19.32 -1.01
CA THR A 212 3.90 -18.47 -0.83
C THR A 212 3.84 -17.61 0.43
N MET A 213 2.65 -17.24 0.87
CA MET A 213 2.47 -16.45 2.10
C MET A 213 2.71 -17.32 3.34
N ARG A 214 2.18 -18.53 3.35
CA ARG A 214 2.47 -19.51 4.40
C ARG A 214 3.97 -19.81 4.50
N GLU A 215 4.63 -20.04 3.37
CA GLU A 215 6.07 -20.29 3.33
C GLU A 215 6.90 -19.07 3.79
N ALA A 216 6.47 -17.86 3.48
CA ALA A 216 7.11 -16.65 4.00
C ALA A 216 6.93 -16.52 5.53
N ALA A 217 5.76 -16.90 6.07
CA ALA A 217 5.54 -16.94 7.51
C ALA A 217 6.44 -18.00 8.19
N LEU A 218 6.52 -19.19 7.62
CA LEU A 218 7.45 -20.25 8.07
C LEU A 218 8.91 -19.79 8.02
N ASN A 219 9.30 -19.04 6.99
CA ASN A 219 10.66 -18.51 6.88
C ASN A 219 10.98 -17.48 7.97
N ALA A 220 10.00 -16.64 8.38
CA ALA A 220 10.16 -15.73 9.52
C ALA A 220 10.49 -16.48 10.83
N GLU A 221 9.98 -17.71 10.98
CA GLU A 221 10.23 -18.61 12.12
C GLU A 221 11.39 -19.58 11.88
N LYS A 222 12.14 -19.43 10.76
CA LYS A 222 13.22 -20.34 10.34
C LYS A 222 12.76 -21.80 10.16
N ARG A 223 11.55 -21.98 9.67
CA ARG A 223 10.86 -23.26 9.48
C ARG A 223 10.41 -23.49 8.04
N ALA A 224 10.86 -22.66 7.09
CA ALA A 224 10.50 -22.80 5.67
C ALA A 224 10.81 -24.23 5.17
N ILE A 225 9.91 -24.76 4.34
CA ILE A 225 9.98 -26.12 3.81
C ILE A 225 10.60 -26.11 2.41
N HIS A 226 10.24 -25.14 1.59
CA HIS A 226 10.58 -25.10 0.17
C HIS A 226 11.64 -24.04 -0.19
N THR A 227 12.21 -23.34 0.81
CA THR A 227 13.32 -22.38 0.62
C THR A 227 14.31 -22.48 1.79
N LYS A 228 15.47 -21.83 1.66
CA LYS A 228 16.45 -21.76 2.76
C LYS A 228 15.95 -20.81 3.86
N ASN A 229 16.20 -21.22 5.10
CA ASN A 229 15.94 -20.39 6.29
C ASN A 229 17.07 -19.41 6.56
#